data_c89c9f7a219d1ac30af8b284c0828c10
#
_entry.id   c89c9f7a219d1ac30af8b284c0828c10
#
_cell.length_a   1.000
_cell.length_b   1.000
_cell.length_c   1.000
_cell.angle_alpha   90.00
_cell.angle_beta   90.00
_cell.angle_gamma   90.00
#
_symmetry.space_group_name_H-M   'P 1'
#
loop_
_entity.id
_entity.type
_entity.pdbx_description
1 polymer ?
#
loop_
_entity_poly.entity_id
_entity_poly.type
_entity_poly.pdbx_seq_one_letter_code
_entity_poly.pdbx_strand_id
1 'polypeptide(L)'
;MSLPLLLPLIIQHLFIMGATSYIIPSLLLTTQTLAAPAWLSPNCSIPSTLLDPGHNKLGAVASESTICSEIGTAALQAGGNAADAMVATTLCRECAPAAATENMYKNNVNASIHTGLASGVPGELRGLAYLHDNYGSLPWEDLVMPAVQVARNGFPVTADLVRYEANAVAGIDNFLVSNPTWAIDFAPNGTLLGLGDVITRKRYADTLETIAKRGVEAFYSGPLAETFINTVQSKGGIMTLEDLKNYTVAIRPPSAINYRDYKITSGSAPSSGTVLASVMKIIEGYPTIGEAATLHLSTHLFDEAIRFAYGQRTELGDPFFVEGMTAYQADMLSETTAAAVRAKISPLHTLNVSAYDPSGFESLETPGTSAVVTTDVTGMAISLTTTVNLLFGSQIMVPETGVILNNEMNDFSIPGASNAFGYIPSPSNYIVPGKRPLSSITPTIVEHANGTLYFAVAAAGGSRIITATLQNLWHVLDQNMTAPEALAAPRFHDQLVPNQILFEWAYDNGTVAFMRERGHNVSWITDLGLSSAQSVSFSRWQKGFLVMGRRLLMLILVVLDTAFG
;
A
#
# COMPACT_ATOMS: atom_id res chain seq x y z
N MET A 1 54.99 16.90 -29.69
CA MET A 1 54.93 16.14 -30.95
C MET A 1 53.48 15.70 -31.05
N SER A 2 52.74 16.49 -31.75
CA SER A 2 52.11 16.27 -33.08
C SER A 2 50.77 15.56 -33.00
N LEU A 3 49.72 16.36 -33.08
CA LEU A 3 48.41 16.08 -33.75
C LEU A 3 48.67 15.74 -35.25
N PRO A 4 47.71 15.24 -36.06
CA PRO A 4 46.46 15.94 -36.39
C PRO A 4 45.22 15.00 -36.49
N LEU A 5 43.99 15.52 -36.25
CA LEU A 5 43.01 16.18 -37.16
C LEU A 5 42.60 15.40 -38.43
N LEU A 6 41.28 15.14 -38.54
CA LEU A 6 40.48 15.42 -39.75
C LEU A 6 38.98 15.05 -39.55
N LEU A 7 38.15 16.07 -39.42
CA LEU A 7 36.79 16.19 -40.05
C LEU A 7 37.06 16.59 -41.53
N PRO A 8 36.13 16.49 -42.52
CA PRO A 8 34.79 17.13 -42.52
C PRO A 8 33.68 16.56 -43.47
N LEU A 9 32.60 17.33 -43.49
CA LEU A 9 31.61 17.77 -44.54
C LEU A 9 30.36 16.91 -44.76
N ILE A 10 29.17 17.44 -44.39
CA ILE A 10 28.20 18.32 -45.08
C ILE A 10 27.77 17.85 -46.45
N ILE A 11 26.43 17.67 -46.68
CA ILE A 11 25.67 18.27 -47.76
C ILE A 11 24.18 18.30 -47.42
N GLN A 12 23.61 19.51 -47.42
CA GLN A 12 22.20 19.86 -47.55
C GLN A 12 21.67 19.46 -48.92
N HIS A 13 20.38 19.12 -49.03
CA HIS A 13 19.54 19.57 -50.15
C HIS A 13 18.09 19.71 -49.76
N LEU A 14 17.58 20.86 -50.07
CA LEU A 14 16.21 21.38 -49.99
C LEU A 14 15.40 21.01 -51.23
N PHE A 15 14.06 21.18 -51.12
CA PHE A 15 13.00 21.38 -52.17
C PHE A 15 12.17 20.13 -52.54
N ILE A 16 10.87 20.14 -52.64
CA ILE A 16 9.76 21.04 -52.98
C ILE A 16 8.44 20.25 -52.85
N MET A 17 7.40 20.89 -52.36
CA MET A 17 5.94 20.78 -52.56
C MET A 17 5.35 19.57 -53.34
N GLY A 18 4.30 19.00 -52.77
CA GLY A 18 3.28 18.21 -53.46
C GLY A 18 2.11 17.88 -52.53
N ALA A 19 1.05 18.70 -52.61
CA ALA A 19 -0.21 18.42 -51.92
C ALA A 19 -0.88 17.20 -52.60
N THR A 20 -1.10 16.14 -51.85
CA THR A 20 -2.02 15.08 -52.24
C THR A 20 -2.86 14.68 -51.03
N SER A 21 -4.15 14.91 -51.21
CA SER A 21 -5.21 14.50 -50.29
C SER A 21 -5.19 13.01 -50.06
N TYR A 22 -4.94 12.56 -48.80
CA TYR A 22 -5.20 11.18 -48.41
C TYR A 22 -6.52 11.11 -47.64
N ILE A 23 -7.45 10.41 -48.27
CA ILE A 23 -8.71 9.93 -47.72
C ILE A 23 -8.36 9.00 -46.56
N ILE A 24 -8.77 9.35 -45.34
CA ILE A 24 -8.69 8.48 -44.16
C ILE A 24 -9.82 7.47 -44.27
N PRO A 25 -9.55 6.16 -44.37
CA PRO A 25 -10.61 5.17 -44.23
C PRO A 25 -11.08 5.14 -42.78
N SER A 26 -12.38 5.32 -42.57
CA SER A 26 -13.06 5.12 -41.31
C SER A 26 -12.77 3.71 -40.78
N LEU A 27 -11.92 3.61 -39.73
CA LEU A 27 -11.72 2.37 -39.00
C LEU A 27 -12.97 2.15 -38.13
N LEU A 28 -13.83 1.21 -38.54
CA LEU A 28 -14.86 0.66 -37.67
C LEU A 28 -14.15 0.05 -36.45
N LEU A 29 -14.26 0.69 -35.30
CA LEU A 29 -13.99 0.06 -34.01
C LEU A 29 -15.05 -1.04 -33.81
N THR A 30 -14.71 -2.27 -34.12
CA THR A 30 -15.43 -3.42 -33.59
C THR A 30 -15.13 -3.49 -32.09
N THR A 31 -16.12 -3.20 -31.26
CA THR A 31 -16.11 -3.54 -29.83
C THR A 31 -15.99 -5.06 -29.72
N GLN A 32 -14.78 -5.56 -29.55
CA GLN A 32 -14.59 -6.92 -29.06
C GLN A 32 -15.05 -6.92 -27.61
N THR A 33 -16.20 -7.52 -27.37
CA THR A 33 -16.58 -8.00 -26.04
C THR A 33 -15.49 -9.00 -25.64
N LEU A 34 -14.64 -8.61 -24.68
CA LEU A 34 -13.71 -9.52 -24.04
C LEU A 34 -14.56 -10.61 -23.37
N ALA A 35 -14.55 -11.80 -23.93
CA ALA A 35 -15.11 -12.98 -23.29
C ALA A 35 -14.33 -13.21 -21.98
N ALA A 36 -15.04 -13.53 -20.89
CA ALA A 36 -14.43 -13.92 -19.63
C ALA A 36 -13.38 -15.00 -19.88
N PRO A 37 -12.22 -14.93 -19.21
CA PRO A 37 -11.14 -15.90 -19.44
C PRO A 37 -11.63 -17.33 -19.22
N ALA A 38 -11.30 -18.24 -20.13
CA ALA A 38 -11.77 -19.64 -20.16
C ALA A 38 -11.37 -20.50 -18.93
N TRP A 39 -10.67 -19.94 -17.95
CA TRP A 39 -10.23 -20.58 -16.71
C TRP A 39 -11.16 -20.36 -15.50
N LEU A 40 -12.20 -19.51 -15.63
CA LEU A 40 -13.30 -19.49 -14.68
C LEU A 40 -14.09 -20.79 -14.88
N SER A 41 -14.05 -21.69 -13.90
CA SER A 41 -14.71 -22.99 -13.93
C SER A 41 -16.19 -22.84 -14.35
N PRO A 42 -16.72 -23.79 -15.17
CA PRO A 42 -18.11 -23.78 -15.59
C PRO A 42 -19.15 -23.88 -14.43
N ASN A 43 -18.68 -24.18 -13.24
CA ASN A 43 -19.53 -24.28 -12.05
C ASN A 43 -19.64 -22.98 -11.24
N CYS A 44 -18.87 -21.95 -11.57
CA CYS A 44 -19.12 -20.58 -11.11
C CYS A 44 -19.91 -19.84 -12.22
N SER A 45 -21.09 -20.36 -12.56
CA SER A 45 -21.99 -19.69 -13.47
C SER A 45 -22.63 -18.52 -12.75
N ILE A 46 -22.09 -17.31 -13.00
CA ILE A 46 -22.81 -16.06 -12.73
C ILE A 46 -24.11 -16.12 -13.52
N PRO A 47 -25.28 -16.05 -12.89
CA PRO A 47 -26.55 -16.02 -13.63
C PRO A 47 -26.50 -14.88 -14.65
N SER A 48 -26.73 -15.19 -15.92
CA SER A 48 -26.70 -14.22 -17.02
C SER A 48 -27.68 -13.05 -16.88
N THR A 49 -28.61 -13.12 -15.91
CA THR A 49 -29.56 -12.06 -15.54
C THR A 49 -28.93 -10.93 -14.74
N LEU A 50 -27.67 -11.06 -14.25
CA LEU A 50 -26.96 -10.01 -13.49
C LEU A 50 -26.03 -9.16 -14.37
N LEU A 51 -25.92 -9.44 -15.68
CA LEU A 51 -25.11 -8.70 -16.63
C LEU A 51 -25.90 -7.60 -17.36
N ASP A 52 -26.80 -6.89 -16.67
CA ASP A 52 -27.39 -5.67 -17.24
C ASP A 52 -26.45 -4.48 -16.99
N PRO A 53 -25.80 -3.92 -18.05
CA PRO A 53 -24.84 -2.81 -17.89
C PRO A 53 -25.49 -1.49 -17.47
N GLY A 54 -26.78 -1.50 -17.19
CA GLY A 54 -27.55 -0.26 -17.23
C GLY A 54 -27.86 0.41 -15.91
N HIS A 55 -28.11 -0.27 -14.78
CA HIS A 55 -28.78 0.47 -13.69
C HIS A 55 -28.53 0.06 -12.24
N ASN A 56 -27.76 -0.97 -11.91
CA ASN A 56 -27.47 -1.31 -10.51
C ASN A 56 -25.97 -1.49 -10.28
N LYS A 57 -25.27 -0.40 -9.96
CA LYS A 57 -23.90 -0.50 -9.44
C LYS A 57 -23.99 -1.08 -8.02
N LEU A 58 -23.51 -2.31 -7.85
CA LEU A 58 -23.52 -3.05 -6.58
C LEU A 58 -22.47 -2.54 -5.60
N GLY A 59 -21.47 -1.82 -6.11
CA GLY A 59 -20.31 -1.31 -5.37
C GLY A 59 -19.10 -1.18 -6.27
N ALA A 60 -17.90 -1.08 -5.69
CA ALA A 60 -16.63 -1.03 -6.41
C ALA A 60 -15.52 -1.72 -5.62
N VAL A 61 -14.58 -2.31 -6.35
CA VAL A 61 -13.34 -2.91 -5.81
C VAL A 61 -12.16 -2.35 -6.60
N ALA A 62 -11.15 -1.85 -5.91
CA ALA A 62 -9.89 -1.42 -6.48
C ALA A 62 -8.74 -2.08 -5.73
N SER A 63 -7.89 -2.82 -6.45
CA SER A 63 -6.66 -3.45 -5.95
C SER A 63 -5.58 -3.39 -7.02
N GLU A 64 -4.36 -3.71 -6.67
CA GLU A 64 -3.21 -3.76 -7.60
C GLU A 64 -3.33 -4.91 -8.62
N SER A 65 -4.16 -5.91 -8.34
CA SER A 65 -4.38 -7.07 -9.21
C SER A 65 -5.78 -7.03 -9.83
N THR A 66 -5.85 -7.04 -11.16
CA THR A 66 -7.13 -7.16 -11.90
C THR A 66 -7.90 -8.40 -11.47
N ILE A 67 -7.23 -9.54 -11.32
CA ILE A 67 -7.84 -10.82 -10.91
C ILE A 67 -8.46 -10.70 -9.52
N CYS A 68 -7.74 -10.11 -8.55
CA CYS A 68 -8.26 -9.91 -7.20
C CYS A 68 -9.46 -8.94 -7.21
N SER A 69 -9.41 -7.88 -8.00
CA SER A 69 -10.54 -6.95 -8.16
C SER A 69 -11.76 -7.63 -8.80
N GLU A 70 -11.56 -8.54 -9.75
CA GLU A 70 -12.63 -9.35 -10.35
C GLU A 70 -13.27 -10.31 -9.33
N ILE A 71 -12.45 -10.97 -8.49
CA ILE A 71 -12.94 -11.85 -7.42
C ILE A 71 -13.79 -11.06 -6.40
N GLY A 72 -13.29 -9.91 -5.93
CA GLY A 72 -14.05 -9.05 -5.02
C GLY A 72 -15.34 -8.51 -5.66
N THR A 73 -15.31 -8.17 -6.94
CA THR A 73 -16.49 -7.75 -7.70
C THR A 73 -17.51 -8.90 -7.84
N ALA A 74 -17.04 -10.13 -8.05
CA ALA A 74 -17.92 -11.31 -8.08
C ALA A 74 -18.61 -11.56 -6.73
N ALA A 75 -17.93 -11.31 -5.60
CA ALA A 75 -18.56 -11.38 -4.28
C ALA A 75 -19.70 -10.35 -4.13
N LEU A 76 -19.52 -9.09 -4.61
CA LEU A 76 -20.60 -8.11 -4.65
C LEU A 76 -21.76 -8.57 -5.54
N GLN A 77 -21.50 -9.16 -6.70
CA GLN A 77 -22.50 -9.69 -7.63
C GLN A 77 -23.28 -10.89 -7.05
N ALA A 78 -22.63 -11.68 -6.20
CA ALA A 78 -23.27 -12.79 -5.47
C ALA A 78 -24.18 -12.31 -4.33
N GLY A 79 -24.32 -11.00 -4.12
CA GLY A 79 -25.15 -10.41 -3.07
C GLY A 79 -24.37 -10.10 -1.79
N GLY A 80 -23.04 -10.20 -1.81
CA GLY A 80 -22.16 -9.78 -0.74
C GLY A 80 -22.08 -8.26 -0.61
N ASN A 81 -21.47 -7.82 0.48
CA ASN A 81 -21.19 -6.41 0.78
C ASN A 81 -19.71 -6.05 0.64
N ALA A 82 -19.33 -4.84 1.03
CA ALA A 82 -17.93 -4.41 0.94
C ALA A 82 -16.97 -5.27 1.78
N ALA A 83 -17.42 -5.84 2.92
CA ALA A 83 -16.60 -6.72 3.74
C ALA A 83 -16.34 -8.06 3.04
N ASP A 84 -17.36 -8.65 2.42
CA ASP A 84 -17.23 -9.87 1.63
C ASP A 84 -16.26 -9.65 0.44
N ALA A 85 -16.41 -8.53 -0.26
CA ALA A 85 -15.53 -8.17 -1.36
C ALA A 85 -14.08 -7.97 -0.89
N MET A 86 -13.87 -7.37 0.30
CA MET A 86 -12.55 -7.19 0.88
C MET A 86 -11.92 -8.55 1.23
N VAL A 87 -12.63 -9.44 1.92
CA VAL A 87 -12.16 -10.79 2.24
C VAL A 87 -11.77 -11.55 0.98
N ALA A 88 -12.62 -11.51 -0.06
CA ALA A 88 -12.38 -12.20 -1.33
C ALA A 88 -11.15 -11.64 -2.09
N THR A 89 -10.74 -10.40 -1.81
CA THR A 89 -9.65 -9.72 -2.51
C THR A 89 -8.31 -9.78 -1.75
N THR A 90 -8.29 -10.01 -0.41
CA THR A 90 -7.13 -9.70 0.47
C THR A 90 -6.84 -10.74 1.55
N LEU A 91 -5.62 -10.70 2.11
CA LEU A 91 -5.13 -11.39 3.33
C LEU A 91 -3.94 -10.67 4.07
N CYS A 92 -3.71 -10.57 5.51
CA CYS A 92 -3.03 -9.48 6.25
C CYS A 92 -2.23 -9.54 7.57
N ARG A 93 -2.09 -8.74 8.68
CA ARG A 93 -1.03 -8.17 9.58
C ARG A 93 -0.51 -9.00 10.81
N GLU A 94 0.69 -8.59 11.46
CA GLU A 94 1.55 -9.29 12.44
C GLU A 94 1.73 -8.58 13.80
N CYS A 95 2.50 -9.23 14.74
CA CYS A 95 3.12 -8.62 15.94
C CYS A 95 4.43 -9.33 16.32
N ALA A 96 5.25 -8.73 17.21
CA ALA A 96 6.48 -9.34 17.69
C ALA A 96 6.19 -10.62 18.51
N PRO A 97 6.96 -11.73 18.30
CA PRO A 97 6.85 -12.94 19.10
C PRO A 97 7.11 -12.68 20.59
N ALA A 98 6.58 -13.54 21.47
CA ALA A 98 6.72 -13.43 22.92
C ALA A 98 8.19 -13.50 23.38
N ALA A 99 9.05 -14.21 22.67
CA ALA A 99 10.47 -14.34 22.97
C ALA A 99 11.33 -13.20 22.37
N ALA A 100 10.73 -12.22 21.67
CA ALA A 100 11.47 -11.09 21.09
C ALA A 100 12.06 -10.20 22.19
N THR A 101 13.22 -9.61 21.92
CA THR A 101 13.89 -8.69 22.84
C THR A 101 14.33 -7.44 22.11
N GLU A 102 14.40 -6.31 22.82
CA GLU A 102 14.81 -5.02 22.27
C GLU A 102 16.15 -5.07 21.51
N ASN A 103 17.10 -5.85 22.00
CA ASN A 103 18.47 -5.90 21.49
C ASN A 103 18.75 -7.11 20.58
N MET A 104 17.73 -7.86 20.15
CA MET A 104 17.94 -9.12 19.43
C MET A 104 18.68 -8.97 18.08
N TYR A 105 18.68 -7.80 17.48
CA TYR A 105 19.37 -7.48 16.22
C TYR A 105 20.60 -6.62 16.38
N LYS A 106 20.96 -6.18 17.61
CA LYS A 106 22.03 -5.21 17.86
C LYS A 106 23.37 -5.56 17.23
N ASN A 107 23.69 -6.86 17.14
CA ASN A 107 24.96 -7.33 16.58
C ASN A 107 24.83 -7.91 15.15
N ASN A 108 23.62 -8.01 14.64
CA ASN A 108 23.34 -8.57 13.31
C ASN A 108 22.01 -8.01 12.76
N VAL A 109 22.05 -6.80 12.22
CA VAL A 109 20.87 -6.14 11.63
C VAL A 109 20.27 -6.96 10.48
N ASN A 110 21.11 -7.64 9.68
CA ASN A 110 20.65 -8.46 8.57
C ASN A 110 19.75 -9.64 9.03
N ALA A 111 19.83 -10.05 10.29
CA ALA A 111 18.93 -11.08 10.82
C ALA A 111 17.47 -10.61 10.88
N SER A 112 17.21 -9.30 10.88
CA SER A 112 15.85 -8.75 10.78
C SER A 112 15.29 -8.78 9.36
N ILE A 113 16.07 -9.18 8.34
CA ILE A 113 15.68 -9.14 6.94
C ILE A 113 15.48 -10.55 6.36
N HIS A 114 16.47 -11.44 6.50
CA HIS A 114 16.54 -12.71 5.73
C HIS A 114 16.58 -13.99 6.59
N THR A 115 16.18 -13.94 7.85
CA THR A 115 16.16 -15.12 8.72
C THR A 115 14.78 -15.37 9.30
N GLY A 116 14.57 -16.51 9.96
CA GLY A 116 13.35 -16.77 10.72
C GLY A 116 13.11 -15.78 11.87
N LEU A 117 14.16 -15.09 12.35
CA LEU A 117 14.03 -14.00 13.32
C LEU A 117 13.30 -12.77 12.75
N ALA A 118 13.34 -12.59 11.43
CA ALA A 118 12.71 -11.46 10.77
C ALA A 118 11.18 -11.51 10.80
N SER A 119 10.60 -12.70 10.99
CA SER A 119 9.17 -12.91 10.89
C SER A 119 8.43 -12.47 12.15
N GLY A 120 7.48 -11.53 11.98
CA GLY A 120 6.46 -11.22 12.96
C GLY A 120 5.34 -12.28 12.94
N VAL A 121 4.59 -12.42 14.05
CA VAL A 121 3.48 -13.36 14.17
C VAL A 121 2.35 -12.95 13.22
N PRO A 122 1.98 -13.77 12.21
CA PRO A 122 0.98 -13.39 11.20
C PRO A 122 -0.39 -13.12 11.80
N GLY A 123 -1.03 -12.03 11.39
CA GLY A 123 -2.33 -11.61 11.90
C GLY A 123 -3.44 -11.53 10.87
N GLU A 124 -3.09 -11.68 9.60
CA GLU A 124 -3.97 -11.44 8.47
C GLU A 124 -5.29 -12.18 8.52
N LEU A 125 -5.22 -13.48 8.58
CA LEU A 125 -6.39 -14.33 8.56
C LEU A 125 -7.34 -14.02 9.72
N ARG A 126 -6.84 -13.72 10.92
CA ARG A 126 -7.68 -13.29 12.05
C ARG A 126 -8.31 -11.93 11.84
N GLY A 127 -7.59 -11.02 11.20
CA GLY A 127 -8.13 -9.71 10.81
C GLY A 127 -9.30 -9.85 9.83
N LEU A 128 -9.16 -10.68 8.80
CA LEU A 128 -10.23 -10.95 7.84
C LEU A 128 -11.38 -11.74 8.44
N ALA A 129 -11.09 -12.72 9.31
CA ALA A 129 -12.15 -13.41 10.05
C ALA A 129 -12.94 -12.42 10.92
N TYR A 130 -12.26 -11.52 11.63
CA TYR A 130 -12.93 -10.48 12.39
C TYR A 130 -13.82 -9.59 11.50
N LEU A 131 -13.32 -9.19 10.33
CA LEU A 131 -14.09 -8.41 9.36
C LEU A 131 -15.33 -9.19 8.89
N HIS A 132 -15.13 -10.44 8.50
CA HIS A 132 -16.20 -11.32 8.02
C HIS A 132 -17.24 -11.59 9.09
N ASP A 133 -16.84 -12.00 10.30
CA ASP A 133 -17.72 -12.39 11.39
C ASP A 133 -18.61 -11.22 11.88
N ASN A 134 -18.09 -9.99 11.80
CA ASN A 134 -18.82 -8.81 12.27
C ASN A 134 -19.60 -8.10 11.17
N TYR A 135 -19.20 -8.23 9.90
CA TYR A 135 -19.69 -7.37 8.81
C TYR A 135 -19.96 -8.10 7.51
N GLY A 136 -19.47 -9.32 7.31
CA GLY A 136 -19.72 -10.14 6.14
C GLY A 136 -21.15 -10.66 6.09
N SER A 137 -21.59 -11.07 4.92
CA SER A 137 -22.92 -11.61 4.64
C SER A 137 -22.90 -12.92 3.87
N LEU A 138 -21.83 -13.23 3.14
CA LEU A 138 -21.67 -14.47 2.39
C LEU A 138 -20.91 -15.51 3.23
N PRO A 139 -21.07 -16.82 2.94
CA PRO A 139 -20.29 -17.86 3.60
C PRO A 139 -18.77 -17.65 3.37
N TRP A 140 -17.95 -17.85 4.42
CA TRP A 140 -16.50 -17.74 4.37
C TRP A 140 -15.86 -18.56 3.23
N GLU A 141 -16.30 -19.81 3.07
CA GLU A 141 -15.79 -20.71 2.05
C GLU A 141 -15.99 -20.14 0.65
N ASP A 142 -17.15 -19.54 0.37
CA ASP A 142 -17.48 -18.96 -0.93
C ASP A 142 -16.60 -17.75 -1.29
N LEU A 143 -16.08 -17.03 -0.27
CA LEU A 143 -15.18 -15.89 -0.44
C LEU A 143 -13.73 -16.33 -0.69
N VAL A 144 -13.28 -17.43 -0.10
CA VAL A 144 -11.90 -17.89 -0.20
C VAL A 144 -11.68 -18.82 -1.40
N MET A 145 -12.68 -19.63 -1.77
CA MET A 145 -12.54 -20.61 -2.85
C MET A 145 -12.14 -20.04 -4.21
N PRO A 146 -12.54 -18.84 -4.64
CA PRO A 146 -12.02 -18.26 -5.88
C PRO A 146 -10.50 -18.07 -5.87
N ALA A 147 -9.90 -17.62 -4.77
CA ALA A 147 -8.46 -17.50 -4.62
C ALA A 147 -7.76 -18.86 -4.68
N VAL A 148 -8.37 -19.91 -4.09
CA VAL A 148 -7.90 -21.30 -4.23
C VAL A 148 -7.81 -21.72 -5.71
N GLN A 149 -8.84 -21.40 -6.49
CA GLN A 149 -8.87 -21.75 -7.92
C GLN A 149 -7.79 -21.01 -8.71
N VAL A 150 -7.60 -19.72 -8.46
CA VAL A 150 -6.55 -18.90 -9.09
C VAL A 150 -5.16 -19.48 -8.76
N ALA A 151 -4.87 -19.71 -7.50
CA ALA A 151 -3.58 -20.27 -7.08
C ALA A 151 -3.32 -21.67 -7.66
N ARG A 152 -4.36 -22.50 -7.76
CA ARG A 152 -4.26 -23.90 -8.26
C ARG A 152 -4.13 -23.98 -9.76
N ASN A 153 -4.96 -23.26 -10.49
CA ASN A 153 -5.04 -23.32 -11.94
C ASN A 153 -4.06 -22.37 -12.62
N GLY A 154 -3.56 -21.37 -11.89
CA GLY A 154 -2.58 -20.40 -12.32
C GLY A 154 -3.19 -19.11 -12.83
N PHE A 155 -2.33 -18.11 -12.92
CA PHE A 155 -2.61 -16.79 -13.45
C PHE A 155 -1.42 -16.28 -14.27
N PRO A 156 -1.63 -15.35 -15.21
CA PRO A 156 -0.53 -14.82 -16.01
C PRO A 156 0.41 -13.98 -15.15
N VAL A 157 1.71 -14.18 -15.32
CA VAL A 157 2.76 -13.33 -14.75
C VAL A 157 2.58 -11.91 -15.27
N THR A 158 2.42 -10.95 -14.37
CA THR A 158 2.19 -9.55 -14.71
C THR A 158 3.51 -8.79 -14.89
N ALA A 159 3.45 -7.59 -15.49
CA ALA A 159 4.61 -6.71 -15.59
C ALA A 159 5.12 -6.28 -14.20
N ASP A 160 4.21 -6.11 -13.24
CA ASP A 160 4.56 -5.79 -11.85
C ASP A 160 5.31 -6.93 -11.17
N LEU A 161 4.84 -8.19 -11.35
CA LEU A 161 5.54 -9.34 -10.79
C LEU A 161 6.96 -9.45 -11.37
N VAL A 162 7.14 -9.31 -12.69
CA VAL A 162 8.47 -9.32 -13.33
C VAL A 162 9.38 -8.23 -12.74
N ARG A 163 8.84 -7.03 -12.52
CA ARG A 163 9.58 -5.92 -11.91
C ARG A 163 9.97 -6.21 -10.47
N TYR A 164 9.05 -6.74 -9.67
CA TYR A 164 9.33 -7.09 -8.26
C TYR A 164 10.32 -8.24 -8.15
N GLU A 165 10.23 -9.26 -9.02
CA GLU A 165 11.21 -10.34 -9.11
C GLU A 165 12.60 -9.79 -9.42
N ALA A 166 12.73 -8.96 -10.45
CA ALA A 166 14.00 -8.34 -10.83
C ALA A 166 14.61 -7.49 -9.70
N ASN A 167 13.78 -6.71 -9.00
CA ASN A 167 14.25 -5.89 -7.88
C ASN A 167 14.65 -6.73 -6.67
N ALA A 168 13.93 -7.82 -6.37
CA ALA A 168 14.21 -8.68 -5.22
C ALA A 168 15.52 -9.45 -5.35
N VAL A 169 15.97 -9.72 -6.57
CA VAL A 169 17.23 -10.45 -6.84
C VAL A 169 18.36 -9.54 -7.30
N ALA A 170 18.14 -8.22 -7.34
CA ALA A 170 19.16 -7.28 -7.80
C ALA A 170 20.42 -7.32 -6.92
N GLY A 171 21.55 -7.72 -7.53
CA GLY A 171 22.85 -7.79 -6.85
C GLY A 171 23.05 -8.97 -5.91
N ILE A 172 22.12 -9.94 -5.87
CA ILE A 172 22.24 -11.17 -5.08
C ILE A 172 21.97 -12.40 -5.96
N ASP A 173 22.22 -13.60 -5.41
CA ASP A 173 21.84 -14.85 -6.08
C ASP A 173 20.32 -14.93 -6.27
N ASN A 174 19.89 -15.37 -7.45
CA ASN A 174 18.46 -15.46 -7.78
C ASN A 174 17.82 -16.67 -7.05
N PHE A 175 17.37 -16.44 -5.82
CA PHE A 175 16.73 -17.46 -5.00
C PHE A 175 15.42 -18.01 -5.59
N LEU A 176 14.75 -17.25 -6.47
CA LEU A 176 13.53 -17.72 -7.15
C LEU A 176 13.81 -18.89 -8.10
N VAL A 177 15.05 -19.00 -8.58
CA VAL A 177 15.52 -20.09 -9.46
C VAL A 177 16.39 -21.10 -8.72
N SER A 178 17.36 -20.61 -7.91
CA SER A 178 18.37 -21.47 -7.25
C SER A 178 17.82 -22.24 -6.05
N ASN A 179 16.83 -21.70 -5.34
CA ASN A 179 16.22 -22.36 -4.20
C ASN A 179 15.07 -23.31 -4.64
N PRO A 180 15.17 -24.62 -4.43
CA PRO A 180 14.16 -25.59 -4.88
C PRO A 180 12.74 -25.30 -4.38
N THR A 181 12.58 -24.73 -3.17
CA THR A 181 11.27 -24.39 -2.61
C THR A 181 10.58 -23.30 -3.42
N TRP A 182 11.34 -22.32 -3.90
CA TRP A 182 10.84 -21.22 -4.73
C TRP A 182 10.68 -21.63 -6.19
N ALA A 183 11.66 -22.37 -6.73
CA ALA A 183 11.69 -22.76 -8.12
C ALA A 183 10.47 -23.59 -8.55
N ILE A 184 9.87 -24.37 -7.65
CA ILE A 184 8.63 -25.13 -7.93
C ILE A 184 7.52 -24.22 -8.47
N ASP A 185 7.38 -23.01 -7.93
CA ASP A 185 6.33 -22.07 -8.30
C ASP A 185 6.81 -21.05 -9.36
N PHE A 186 8.03 -20.49 -9.20
CA PHE A 186 8.53 -19.37 -10.00
C PHE A 186 9.42 -19.77 -11.19
N ALA A 187 10.03 -20.94 -11.15
CA ALA A 187 10.94 -21.45 -12.19
C ALA A 187 10.76 -22.96 -12.41
N PRO A 188 9.54 -23.46 -12.68
CA PRO A 188 9.23 -24.90 -12.68
C PRO A 188 10.05 -25.71 -13.71
N ASN A 189 10.55 -25.05 -14.75
CA ASN A 189 11.38 -25.64 -15.81
C ASN A 189 12.87 -25.24 -15.67
N GLY A 190 13.31 -24.75 -14.51
CA GLY A 190 14.67 -24.27 -14.27
C GLY A 190 14.96 -22.85 -14.80
N THR A 191 13.95 -22.19 -15.36
CA THR A 191 14.01 -20.80 -15.84
C THR A 191 12.88 -20.01 -15.21
N LEU A 192 13.17 -18.78 -14.75
CA LEU A 192 12.17 -17.88 -14.20
C LEU A 192 11.04 -17.64 -15.22
N LEU A 193 9.80 -17.68 -14.75
CA LEU A 193 8.63 -17.38 -15.57
C LEU A 193 8.67 -15.91 -16.00
N GLY A 194 8.35 -15.65 -17.27
CA GLY A 194 8.34 -14.31 -17.86
C GLY A 194 6.93 -13.75 -18.00
N LEU A 195 6.83 -12.49 -18.43
CA LEU A 195 5.56 -11.79 -18.65
C LEU A 195 4.60 -12.62 -19.52
N GLY A 196 3.42 -12.89 -18.99
CA GLY A 196 2.36 -13.66 -19.67
C GLY A 196 2.46 -15.18 -19.50
N ASP A 197 3.55 -15.71 -18.97
CA ASP A 197 3.62 -17.12 -18.58
C ASP A 197 2.60 -17.40 -17.45
N VAL A 198 2.18 -18.64 -17.30
CA VAL A 198 1.23 -19.01 -16.25
C VAL A 198 1.99 -19.53 -15.04
N ILE A 199 1.89 -18.80 -13.92
CA ILE A 199 2.39 -19.22 -12.63
C ILE A 199 1.29 -19.95 -11.85
N THR A 200 1.62 -21.10 -11.22
CA THR A 200 0.72 -21.85 -10.33
C THR A 200 1.35 -21.99 -8.96
N ARG A 201 0.52 -21.88 -7.92
CA ARG A 201 0.95 -22.02 -6.52
C ARG A 201 0.13 -23.12 -5.84
N LYS A 202 0.31 -24.35 -6.30
CA LYS A 202 -0.56 -25.50 -5.91
C LYS A 202 -0.53 -25.78 -4.42
N ARG A 203 0.66 -25.76 -3.79
CA ARG A 203 0.81 -25.97 -2.33
C ARG A 203 0.08 -24.88 -1.54
N TYR A 204 0.19 -23.64 -2.02
CA TYR A 204 -0.52 -22.52 -1.41
C TYR A 204 -2.04 -22.63 -1.61
N ALA A 205 -2.48 -23.12 -2.76
CA ALA A 205 -3.90 -23.41 -3.01
C ALA A 205 -4.46 -24.46 -2.02
N ASP A 206 -3.68 -25.51 -1.70
CA ASP A 206 -4.09 -26.53 -0.72
C ASP A 206 -4.18 -25.94 0.70
N THR A 207 -3.29 -25.00 1.03
CA THR A 207 -3.34 -24.23 2.28
C THR A 207 -4.58 -23.36 2.35
N LEU A 208 -4.86 -22.58 1.30
CA LEU A 208 -6.07 -21.75 1.21
C LEU A 208 -7.35 -22.59 1.25
N GLU A 209 -7.39 -23.75 0.58
CA GLU A 209 -8.54 -24.66 0.62
C GLU A 209 -8.79 -25.21 2.03
N THR A 210 -7.72 -25.50 2.77
CA THR A 210 -7.82 -25.92 4.16
C THR A 210 -8.44 -24.81 5.02
N ILE A 211 -7.99 -23.56 4.82
CA ILE A 211 -8.52 -22.37 5.51
C ILE A 211 -9.97 -22.09 5.09
N ALA A 212 -10.30 -22.21 3.82
CA ALA A 212 -11.67 -22.06 3.32
C ALA A 212 -12.65 -23.01 4.02
N LYS A 213 -12.29 -24.29 4.09
CA LYS A 213 -13.16 -25.36 4.60
C LYS A 213 -13.18 -25.50 6.12
N ARG A 214 -12.08 -25.16 6.81
CA ARG A 214 -11.93 -25.34 8.26
C ARG A 214 -11.90 -24.05 9.06
N GLY A 215 -11.98 -22.91 8.37
CA GLY A 215 -11.84 -21.59 8.99
C GLY A 215 -10.38 -21.24 9.31
N VAL A 216 -10.19 -20.01 9.74
CA VAL A 216 -8.85 -19.41 9.95
C VAL A 216 -8.04 -20.11 11.04
N GLU A 217 -8.68 -20.70 12.04
CA GLU A 217 -7.99 -21.40 13.14
C GLU A 217 -7.16 -22.59 12.67
N ALA A 218 -7.44 -23.12 11.47
CA ALA A 218 -6.61 -24.16 10.85
C ALA A 218 -5.17 -23.68 10.56
N PHE A 219 -4.96 -22.37 10.39
CA PHE A 219 -3.62 -21.79 10.25
C PHE A 219 -2.94 -21.51 11.59
N TYR A 220 -3.71 -21.15 12.62
CA TYR A 220 -3.16 -20.78 13.94
C TYR A 220 -2.98 -21.96 14.89
N SER A 221 -3.46 -23.15 14.52
CA SER A 221 -3.33 -24.38 15.31
C SER A 221 -3.28 -25.62 14.41
N GLY A 222 -2.74 -26.73 14.94
CA GLY A 222 -2.63 -28.00 14.24
C GLY A 222 -1.56 -28.03 13.13
N PRO A 223 -1.70 -28.90 12.10
CA PRO A 223 -0.61 -29.23 11.19
C PRO A 223 -0.05 -28.04 10.39
N LEU A 224 -0.89 -27.06 9.95
CA LEU A 224 -0.39 -25.89 9.23
C LEU A 224 0.47 -25.00 10.15
N ALA A 225 0.00 -24.77 11.38
CA ALA A 225 0.76 -24.02 12.39
C ALA A 225 2.10 -24.70 12.72
N GLU A 226 2.08 -26.02 12.92
CA GLU A 226 3.28 -26.81 13.22
C GLU A 226 4.31 -26.70 12.09
N THR A 227 3.87 -26.86 10.83
CA THR A 227 4.72 -26.76 9.65
C THR A 227 5.31 -25.36 9.51
N PHE A 228 4.49 -24.32 9.71
CA PHE A 228 4.92 -22.92 9.67
C PHE A 228 5.99 -22.66 10.75
N ILE A 229 5.74 -23.00 12.00
CA ILE A 229 6.66 -22.79 13.13
C ILE A 229 7.96 -23.58 12.95
N ASN A 230 7.88 -24.83 12.52
CA ASN A 230 9.07 -25.66 12.24
C ASN A 230 9.96 -24.99 11.19
N THR A 231 9.37 -24.40 10.15
CA THR A 231 10.13 -23.66 9.13
C THR A 231 10.77 -22.41 9.73
N VAL A 232 10.02 -21.57 10.47
CA VAL A 232 10.55 -20.38 11.14
C VAL A 232 11.73 -20.73 12.03
N GLN A 233 11.58 -21.75 12.89
CA GLN A 233 12.62 -22.16 13.84
C GLN A 233 13.83 -22.82 13.15
N SER A 234 13.62 -23.60 12.07
CA SER A 234 14.73 -24.18 11.26
C SER A 234 15.60 -23.10 10.60
N LYS A 235 15.07 -21.90 10.43
CA LYS A 235 15.75 -20.71 9.89
C LYS A 235 16.23 -19.75 11.00
N GLY A 236 16.32 -20.23 12.25
CA GLY A 236 16.83 -19.47 13.39
C GLY A 236 15.80 -18.55 14.05
N GLY A 237 14.53 -18.66 13.71
CA GLY A 237 13.45 -17.88 14.32
C GLY A 237 13.10 -18.34 15.74
N ILE A 238 12.42 -17.46 16.47
CA ILE A 238 12.05 -17.66 17.90
C ILE A 238 10.55 -17.81 18.12
N MET A 239 9.74 -17.65 17.06
CA MET A 239 8.29 -17.79 17.13
C MET A 239 7.89 -19.22 17.54
N THR A 240 6.82 -19.34 18.30
CA THR A 240 6.29 -20.59 18.83
C THR A 240 4.83 -20.81 18.41
N LEU A 241 4.33 -22.03 18.57
CA LEU A 241 2.90 -22.33 18.37
C LEU A 241 2.00 -21.50 19.29
N GLU A 242 2.48 -21.17 20.48
CA GLU A 242 1.73 -20.34 21.43
C GLU A 242 1.61 -18.88 20.95
N ASP A 243 2.63 -18.34 20.26
CA ASP A 243 2.56 -17.03 19.64
C ASP A 243 1.45 -16.97 18.58
N LEU A 244 1.37 -17.98 17.70
CA LEU A 244 0.29 -18.09 16.71
C LEU A 244 -1.07 -18.18 17.38
N LYS A 245 -1.23 -19.11 18.33
CA LYS A 245 -2.49 -19.38 19.03
C LYS A 245 -3.01 -18.15 19.79
N ASN A 246 -2.13 -17.40 20.42
CA ASN A 246 -2.48 -16.24 21.27
C ASN A 246 -2.56 -14.93 20.50
N TYR A 247 -2.26 -14.89 19.22
CA TYR A 247 -2.42 -13.68 18.44
C TYR A 247 -3.86 -13.17 18.50
N THR A 248 -4.03 -11.87 18.72
CA THR A 248 -5.34 -11.21 18.73
C THR A 248 -5.33 -9.96 17.86
N VAL A 249 -6.45 -9.70 17.20
CA VAL A 249 -6.65 -8.47 16.42
C VAL A 249 -6.71 -7.26 17.36
N ALA A 250 -5.92 -6.23 17.09
CA ALA A 250 -5.98 -4.99 17.85
C ALA A 250 -6.97 -4.02 17.21
N ILE A 251 -8.06 -3.78 17.90
CA ILE A 251 -9.05 -2.77 17.52
C ILE A 251 -8.69 -1.45 18.18
N ARG A 252 -8.50 -0.39 17.38
CA ARG A 252 -8.11 0.94 17.84
C ARG A 252 -9.06 2.00 17.32
N PRO A 253 -9.32 3.07 18.10
CA PRO A 253 -9.99 4.25 17.57
C PRO A 253 -9.16 4.83 16.41
N PRO A 254 -9.77 5.17 15.27
CA PRO A 254 -9.07 5.79 14.17
C PRO A 254 -8.71 7.25 14.46
N SER A 255 -7.73 7.78 13.73
CA SER A 255 -7.47 9.20 13.65
C SER A 255 -8.48 9.86 12.72
N ALA A 256 -9.18 10.89 13.18
CA ALA A 256 -10.18 11.59 12.39
C ALA A 256 -10.04 13.11 12.55
N ILE A 257 -10.20 13.82 11.43
CA ILE A 257 -10.23 15.28 11.38
C ILE A 257 -11.39 15.77 10.53
N ASN A 258 -11.86 16.98 10.83
CA ASN A 258 -12.62 17.74 9.85
C ASN A 258 -11.63 18.51 8.99
N TYR A 259 -11.83 18.48 7.68
CA TYR A 259 -11.05 19.18 6.69
C TYR A 259 -11.99 19.83 5.69
N ARG A 260 -12.10 21.15 5.69
CA ARG A 260 -13.12 21.90 4.94
C ARG A 260 -14.53 21.32 5.25
N ASP A 261 -15.28 20.93 4.22
CA ASP A 261 -16.63 20.36 4.35
C ASP A 261 -16.64 18.82 4.45
N TYR A 262 -15.48 18.21 4.70
CA TYR A 262 -15.30 16.77 4.74
C TYR A 262 -14.81 16.30 6.12
N LYS A 263 -15.08 15.05 6.42
CA LYS A 263 -14.45 14.32 7.51
C LYS A 263 -13.47 13.32 6.90
N ILE A 264 -12.20 13.42 7.25
CA ILE A 264 -11.14 12.49 6.85
C ILE A 264 -10.86 11.58 8.03
N THR A 265 -10.87 10.29 7.80
CA THR A 265 -10.61 9.28 8.82
C THR A 265 -9.58 8.27 8.30
N SER A 266 -8.54 7.98 9.10
CA SER A 266 -7.44 7.08 8.76
C SER A 266 -6.94 6.31 9.99
N GLY A 267 -6.01 5.35 9.82
CA GLY A 267 -5.47 4.54 10.92
C GLY A 267 -4.67 5.37 11.92
N SER A 268 -4.93 5.18 13.22
CA SER A 268 -4.07 5.71 14.29
C SER A 268 -2.77 4.91 14.42
N ALA A 269 -1.82 5.41 15.23
CA ALA A 269 -0.57 4.69 15.50
C ALA A 269 -0.84 3.25 16.02
N PRO A 270 0.00 2.28 15.64
CA PRO A 270 1.25 2.37 14.91
C PRO A 270 1.15 2.48 13.38
N SER A 271 -0.03 2.82 12.82
CA SER A 271 -0.17 3.26 11.43
C SER A 271 0.11 4.77 11.32
N SER A 272 0.30 5.26 10.10
CA SER A 272 0.68 6.67 9.86
C SER A 272 -0.48 7.56 9.42
N GLY A 273 -1.75 7.16 9.64
CA GLY A 273 -2.89 8.01 9.33
C GLY A 273 -2.94 9.30 10.14
N THR A 274 -2.40 9.31 11.37
CA THR A 274 -2.21 10.55 12.15
C THR A 274 -1.24 11.50 11.47
N VAL A 275 -0.18 10.98 10.82
CA VAL A 275 0.78 11.80 10.05
C VAL A 275 0.08 12.46 8.86
N LEU A 276 -0.69 11.67 8.10
CA LEU A 276 -1.52 12.17 7.00
C LEU A 276 -2.48 13.26 7.48
N ALA A 277 -3.21 13.01 8.58
CA ALA A 277 -4.16 13.95 9.13
C ALA A 277 -3.49 15.25 9.63
N SER A 278 -2.27 15.16 10.19
CA SER A 278 -1.45 16.33 10.58
C SER A 278 -1.13 17.21 9.37
N VAL A 279 -0.67 16.63 8.24
CA VAL A 279 -0.42 17.39 7.00
C VAL A 279 -1.68 18.12 6.56
N MET A 280 -2.82 17.42 6.50
CA MET A 280 -4.09 18.01 6.07
C MET A 280 -4.50 19.17 7.00
N LYS A 281 -4.33 19.03 8.32
CA LYS A 281 -4.59 20.13 9.27
C LYS A 281 -3.66 21.32 9.07
N ILE A 282 -2.39 21.10 8.75
CA ILE A 282 -1.45 22.19 8.47
C ILE A 282 -1.87 22.94 7.21
N ILE A 283 -2.14 22.22 6.11
CA ILE A 283 -2.47 22.87 4.82
C ILE A 283 -3.87 23.49 4.79
N GLU A 284 -4.80 23.06 5.63
CA GLU A 284 -6.13 23.66 5.76
C GLU A 284 -6.09 25.16 6.03
N GLY A 285 -5.05 25.62 6.71
CA GLY A 285 -4.85 27.04 7.02
C GLY A 285 -4.40 27.91 5.84
N TYR A 286 -4.15 27.34 4.66
CA TYR A 286 -3.81 28.08 3.45
C TYR A 286 -5.03 28.13 2.50
N PRO A 287 -5.69 29.30 2.34
CA PRO A 287 -6.97 29.39 1.61
C PRO A 287 -6.87 29.04 0.13
N THR A 288 -5.70 29.25 -0.49
CA THR A 288 -5.47 29.05 -1.93
C THR A 288 -4.69 27.77 -2.25
N ILE A 289 -4.56 26.86 -1.27
CA ILE A 289 -3.85 25.59 -1.47
C ILE A 289 -4.54 24.75 -2.55
N GLY A 290 -3.80 24.38 -3.60
CA GLY A 290 -4.35 23.59 -4.72
C GLY A 290 -4.97 24.42 -5.86
N GLU A 291 -5.14 25.75 -5.72
CA GLU A 291 -5.58 26.60 -6.83
C GLU A 291 -4.53 26.62 -7.97
N ALA A 292 -4.97 26.52 -9.21
CA ALA A 292 -4.08 26.48 -10.38
C ALA A 292 -3.13 27.69 -10.47
N ALA A 293 -3.60 28.88 -10.08
CA ALA A 293 -2.79 30.11 -10.11
C ALA A 293 -1.64 30.12 -9.07
N THR A 294 -1.74 29.32 -8.03
CA THR A 294 -0.77 29.25 -6.92
C THR A 294 -0.12 27.86 -6.80
N LEU A 295 -0.27 26.98 -7.78
CA LEU A 295 0.07 25.57 -7.67
C LEU A 295 1.56 25.33 -7.32
N HIS A 296 2.49 26.10 -7.87
CA HIS A 296 3.91 26.00 -7.51
C HIS A 296 4.16 26.32 -6.02
N LEU A 297 3.55 27.39 -5.51
CA LEU A 297 3.64 27.74 -4.09
C LEU A 297 2.89 26.73 -3.23
N SER A 298 1.73 26.25 -3.66
CA SER A 298 0.94 25.23 -3.00
C SER A 298 1.75 23.94 -2.83
N THR A 299 2.47 23.50 -3.87
CA THR A 299 3.35 22.32 -3.81
C THR A 299 4.46 22.51 -2.76
N HIS A 300 5.08 23.69 -2.70
CA HIS A 300 6.09 24.00 -1.68
C HIS A 300 5.51 23.97 -0.27
N LEU A 301 4.38 24.63 -0.02
CA LEU A 301 3.74 24.65 1.29
C LEU A 301 3.25 23.26 1.73
N PHE A 302 2.79 22.47 0.77
CA PHE A 302 2.38 21.09 0.99
C PHE A 302 3.56 20.19 1.37
N ASP A 303 4.68 20.32 0.65
CA ASP A 303 5.92 19.59 0.98
C ASP A 303 6.48 20.00 2.36
N GLU A 304 6.51 21.30 2.67
CA GLU A 304 6.90 21.78 3.99
C GLU A 304 6.04 21.18 5.11
N ALA A 305 4.72 21.06 4.90
CA ALA A 305 3.82 20.40 5.83
C ALA A 305 4.12 18.91 5.97
N ILE A 306 4.43 18.23 4.84
CA ILE A 306 4.86 16.83 4.82
C ILE A 306 6.13 16.66 5.67
N ARG A 307 7.14 17.49 5.48
CA ARG A 307 8.41 17.43 6.22
C ARG A 307 8.21 17.57 7.73
N PHE A 308 7.38 18.52 8.19
CA PHE A 308 7.03 18.65 9.61
C PHE A 308 6.31 17.41 10.14
N ALA A 309 5.38 16.85 9.39
CA ALA A 309 4.64 15.65 9.80
C ALA A 309 5.53 14.40 9.83
N TYR A 310 6.52 14.28 8.93
CA TYR A 310 7.52 13.20 9.03
C TYR A 310 8.44 13.37 10.25
N GLY A 311 8.79 14.60 10.63
CA GLY A 311 9.47 14.83 11.90
C GLY A 311 8.63 14.40 13.10
N GLN A 312 7.32 14.70 13.11
CA GLN A 312 6.40 14.23 14.16
C GLN A 312 6.25 12.68 14.14
N ARG A 313 6.31 12.06 12.95
CA ARG A 313 6.20 10.61 12.81
C ARG A 313 7.27 9.85 13.57
N THR A 314 8.48 10.39 13.66
CA THR A 314 9.63 9.72 14.30
C THR A 314 9.42 9.43 15.78
N GLU A 315 8.51 10.16 16.44
CA GLU A 315 8.12 9.95 17.84
C GLU A 315 6.99 8.92 18.03
N LEU A 316 6.33 8.50 16.94
CA LEU A 316 5.19 7.57 17.03
C LEU A 316 5.64 6.14 17.36
N GLY A 317 4.75 5.40 18.01
CA GLY A 317 4.89 3.97 18.32
C GLY A 317 3.54 3.36 18.69
N ASP A 318 3.52 2.10 19.07
CA ASP A 318 2.28 1.40 19.47
C ASP A 318 1.71 1.97 20.77
N PRO A 319 0.50 2.57 20.77
CA PRO A 319 -0.11 3.18 21.96
C PRO A 319 -0.34 2.23 23.12
N PHE A 320 -0.34 0.92 22.89
CA PHE A 320 -0.47 -0.06 23.98
C PHE A 320 0.84 -0.27 24.74
N PHE A 321 1.96 0.19 24.18
CA PHE A 321 3.31 -0.02 24.72
C PHE A 321 4.07 1.28 24.96
N VAL A 322 3.61 2.41 24.43
CA VAL A 322 4.25 3.72 24.57
C VAL A 322 3.31 4.67 25.31
N GLU A 323 3.70 5.02 26.55
CA GLU A 323 2.92 5.93 27.39
C GLU A 323 2.77 7.32 26.74
N GLY A 324 1.62 7.93 26.89
CA GLY A 324 1.33 9.27 26.34
C GLY A 324 1.05 9.31 24.84
N MET A 325 1.19 8.20 24.11
CA MET A 325 1.05 8.18 22.67
C MET A 325 -0.32 8.63 22.14
N THR A 326 -1.39 8.32 22.88
CA THR A 326 -2.74 8.79 22.51
C THR A 326 -2.85 10.32 22.62
N ALA A 327 -2.27 10.91 23.67
CA ALA A 327 -2.25 12.36 23.85
C ALA A 327 -1.37 13.04 22.81
N TYR A 328 -0.21 12.46 22.48
CA TYR A 328 0.68 12.95 21.45
C TYR A 328 -0.01 13.01 20.06
N GLN A 329 -0.71 11.93 19.66
CA GLN A 329 -1.48 11.93 18.44
C GLN A 329 -2.59 12.98 18.42
N ALA A 330 -3.29 13.19 19.54
CA ALA A 330 -4.30 14.23 19.64
C ALA A 330 -3.69 15.64 19.53
N ASP A 331 -2.50 15.86 20.09
CA ASP A 331 -1.77 17.12 19.95
C ASP A 331 -1.32 17.37 18.51
N MET A 332 -0.79 16.36 17.81
CA MET A 332 -0.46 16.46 16.38
C MET A 332 -1.63 16.97 15.52
N LEU A 333 -2.87 16.61 15.87
CA LEU A 333 -4.07 16.96 15.12
C LEU A 333 -4.74 18.25 15.63
N SER A 334 -4.18 18.89 16.65
CA SER A 334 -4.73 20.12 17.21
C SER A 334 -4.50 21.32 16.28
N GLU A 335 -5.46 22.25 16.25
CA GLU A 335 -5.29 23.52 15.51
C GLU A 335 -4.13 24.33 16.07
N THR A 336 -3.85 24.24 17.38
CA THR A 336 -2.71 24.90 18.02
C THR A 336 -1.39 24.45 17.41
N THR A 337 -1.20 23.13 17.27
CA THR A 337 0.00 22.54 16.66
C THR A 337 0.08 22.89 15.17
N ALA A 338 -1.03 22.77 14.43
CA ALA A 338 -1.07 23.12 13.02
C ALA A 338 -0.70 24.59 12.78
N ALA A 339 -1.26 25.53 13.57
CA ALA A 339 -0.93 26.95 13.50
C ALA A 339 0.54 27.23 13.88
N ALA A 340 1.08 26.55 14.90
CA ALA A 340 2.48 26.68 15.29
C ALA A 340 3.44 26.19 14.18
N VAL A 341 3.08 25.12 13.47
CA VAL A 341 3.84 24.61 12.30
C VAL A 341 3.76 25.62 11.15
N ARG A 342 2.56 26.10 10.78
CA ARG A 342 2.40 27.12 9.74
C ARG A 342 3.23 28.38 10.00
N ALA A 343 3.36 28.79 11.26
CA ALA A 343 4.18 29.94 11.63
C ALA A 343 5.69 29.72 11.40
N LYS A 344 6.15 28.47 11.31
CA LYS A 344 7.55 28.13 10.99
C LYS A 344 7.79 27.97 9.48
N ILE A 345 6.77 27.62 8.71
CA ILE A 345 6.88 27.44 7.26
C ILE A 345 7.14 28.77 6.58
N SER A 346 8.21 28.85 5.77
CA SER A 346 8.54 30.00 4.95
C SER A 346 8.02 29.80 3.52
N PRO A 347 7.32 30.76 2.91
CA PRO A 347 6.93 30.66 1.51
C PRO A 347 8.11 30.84 0.54
N LEU A 348 9.29 31.21 1.03
CA LEU A 348 10.44 31.61 0.23
C LEU A 348 11.57 30.58 0.21
N HIS A 349 11.64 29.68 1.20
CA HIS A 349 12.72 28.69 1.31
C HIS A 349 12.33 27.53 2.23
N THR A 350 12.89 26.36 1.98
CA THR A 350 12.85 25.21 2.87
C THR A 350 13.84 25.38 4.05
N LEU A 351 13.64 24.64 5.12
CA LEU A 351 14.46 24.69 6.34
C LEU A 351 15.49 23.56 6.37
N ASN A 352 16.41 23.62 7.34
CA ASN A 352 17.28 22.47 7.64
C ASN A 352 16.48 21.33 8.31
N VAL A 353 16.89 20.09 8.10
CA VAL A 353 16.21 18.89 8.64
C VAL A 353 15.97 18.99 10.14
N SER A 354 16.93 19.49 10.92
CA SER A 354 16.80 19.67 12.39
C SER A 354 15.69 20.64 12.81
N ALA A 355 15.15 21.46 11.92
CA ALA A 355 14.02 22.31 12.22
C ALA A 355 12.69 21.56 12.16
N TYR A 356 12.63 20.49 11.38
CA TYR A 356 11.46 19.61 11.25
C TYR A 356 11.49 18.47 12.25
N ASP A 357 12.66 17.87 12.46
CA ASP A 357 12.93 16.79 13.43
C ASP A 357 14.08 17.18 14.36
N PRO A 358 13.79 17.87 15.45
CA PRO A 358 14.80 18.23 16.43
C PRO A 358 15.36 17.03 17.21
N SER A 359 14.63 15.92 17.28
CA SER A 359 15.06 14.68 17.94
C SER A 359 16.09 13.90 17.14
N GLY A 360 16.09 14.07 15.81
CA GLY A 360 17.03 13.40 14.90
C GLY A 360 16.83 11.89 14.84
N PHE A 361 15.57 11.41 14.96
CA PHE A 361 15.24 10.00 14.84
C PHE A 361 15.12 9.56 13.38
N GLU A 362 15.35 8.27 13.14
CA GLU A 362 15.30 7.69 11.80
C GLU A 362 13.87 7.53 11.26
N SER A 363 13.75 7.57 9.93
CA SER A 363 12.56 7.13 9.20
C SER A 363 12.94 5.92 8.35
N LEU A 364 12.29 4.76 8.59
CA LEU A 364 12.58 3.51 7.89
C LEU A 364 11.89 3.46 6.51
N GLU A 365 12.52 2.77 5.56
CA GLU A 365 11.98 2.50 4.21
C GLU A 365 11.62 1.02 4.05
N THR A 366 10.38 0.71 3.63
CA THR A 366 9.87 -0.66 3.52
C THR A 366 8.98 -0.83 2.28
N PRO A 367 9.44 -1.43 1.15
CA PRO A 367 8.76 -1.36 -0.15
C PRO A 367 7.77 -2.48 -0.49
N GLY A 368 7.54 -3.50 0.34
CA GLY A 368 6.75 -4.70 -0.01
C GLY A 368 5.28 -4.65 0.43
N THR A 369 4.45 -3.79 -0.14
CA THR A 369 3.07 -3.51 0.33
C THR A 369 2.07 -3.61 -0.83
N SER A 370 0.80 -3.93 -0.52
CA SER A 370 -0.35 -3.87 -1.43
C SER A 370 -1.52 -3.10 -0.82
N ALA A 371 -2.38 -2.52 -1.65
CA ALA A 371 -3.51 -1.70 -1.23
C ALA A 371 -4.82 -2.16 -1.87
N VAL A 372 -5.91 -2.18 -1.09
CA VAL A 372 -7.24 -2.57 -1.54
C VAL A 372 -8.30 -1.61 -0.99
N VAL A 373 -9.24 -1.23 -1.83
CA VAL A 373 -10.40 -0.44 -1.46
C VAL A 373 -11.66 -1.12 -1.97
N THR A 374 -12.64 -1.34 -1.10
CA THR A 374 -13.94 -1.89 -1.47
C THR A 374 -15.07 -1.00 -0.98
N THR A 375 -16.13 -0.93 -1.76
CA THR A 375 -17.37 -0.21 -1.39
C THR A 375 -18.58 -0.98 -1.90
N ASP A 376 -19.73 -0.79 -1.25
CA ASP A 376 -21.00 -1.35 -1.71
C ASP A 376 -22.10 -0.28 -1.87
N VAL A 377 -23.27 -0.69 -2.36
CA VAL A 377 -24.41 0.21 -2.62
C VAL A 377 -24.99 0.87 -1.37
N THR A 378 -24.72 0.31 -0.18
CA THR A 378 -25.20 0.87 1.08
C THR A 378 -24.35 2.04 1.56
N GLY A 379 -23.18 2.24 0.92
CA GLY A 379 -22.16 3.21 1.34
C GLY A 379 -21.17 2.66 2.35
N MET A 380 -21.20 1.35 2.65
CA MET A 380 -20.10 0.72 3.40
C MET A 380 -18.83 0.82 2.56
N ALA A 381 -17.76 1.25 3.18
CA ALA A 381 -16.45 1.35 2.54
C ALA A 381 -15.36 0.77 3.45
N ILE A 382 -14.43 0.06 2.84
CA ILE A 382 -13.26 -0.47 3.53
C ILE A 382 -12.03 -0.07 2.72
N SER A 383 -11.08 0.53 3.41
CA SER A 383 -9.76 0.83 2.87
C SER A 383 -8.74 0.01 3.66
N LEU A 384 -7.93 -0.75 2.96
CA LEU A 384 -7.02 -1.72 3.55
C LEU A 384 -5.66 -1.63 2.88
N THR A 385 -4.61 -1.80 3.67
CA THR A 385 -3.24 -1.95 3.20
C THR A 385 -2.63 -3.20 3.83
N THR A 386 -2.00 -4.04 3.02
CA THR A 386 -1.39 -5.32 3.39
C THR A 386 0.07 -5.36 2.96
N THR A 387 0.97 -6.05 3.72
CA THR A 387 2.39 -6.13 3.38
C THR A 387 3.08 -7.35 4.00
N VAL A 388 4.15 -7.78 3.38
CA VAL A 388 5.17 -8.68 3.95
C VAL A 388 6.44 -7.91 4.35
N ASN A 389 6.36 -6.59 4.37
CA ASN A 389 7.38 -5.58 4.59
C ASN A 389 8.32 -5.38 3.38
N LEU A 390 9.29 -6.24 3.14
CA LEU A 390 10.17 -6.15 1.97
C LEU A 390 9.70 -7.10 0.85
N LEU A 391 10.26 -6.92 -0.36
CA LEU A 391 9.92 -7.77 -1.51
C LEU A 391 10.21 -9.26 -1.20
N PHE A 392 9.17 -10.09 -1.30
CA PHE A 392 9.15 -11.50 -0.91
C PHE A 392 9.46 -11.74 0.59
N GLY A 393 9.17 -10.78 1.45
CA GLY A 393 9.32 -10.87 2.90
C GLY A 393 10.73 -11.25 3.33
N SER A 394 10.88 -12.25 4.20
CA SER A 394 12.18 -12.77 4.62
C SER A 394 12.89 -13.63 3.57
N GLN A 395 12.32 -13.78 2.37
CA GLN A 395 12.75 -14.67 1.30
C GLN A 395 12.79 -16.16 1.75
N ILE A 396 11.96 -16.50 2.71
CA ILE A 396 11.74 -17.86 3.17
C ILE A 396 10.31 -18.27 2.82
N MET A 397 10.17 -19.36 2.09
CA MET A 397 8.89 -20.00 1.80
C MET A 397 8.79 -21.32 2.55
N VAL A 398 7.65 -21.58 3.16
CA VAL A 398 7.35 -22.86 3.82
C VAL A 398 7.21 -23.94 2.76
N PRO A 399 8.08 -24.98 2.74
CA PRO A 399 8.14 -25.93 1.63
C PRO A 399 6.84 -26.69 1.36
N GLU A 400 6.10 -27.04 2.40
CA GLU A 400 4.90 -27.87 2.31
C GLU A 400 3.65 -27.04 1.96
N THR A 401 3.60 -25.79 2.38
CA THR A 401 2.39 -24.96 2.29
C THR A 401 2.46 -23.86 1.25
N GLY A 402 3.67 -23.54 0.77
CA GLY A 402 3.89 -22.41 -0.14
C GLY A 402 3.69 -21.03 0.49
N VAL A 403 3.49 -20.94 1.81
CA VAL A 403 3.38 -19.67 2.53
C VAL A 403 4.74 -18.99 2.58
N ILE A 404 4.78 -17.71 2.23
CA ILE A 404 5.99 -16.87 2.31
C ILE A 404 6.00 -16.18 3.68
N LEU A 405 7.14 -16.19 4.36
CA LEU A 405 7.29 -15.55 5.66
C LEU A 405 7.50 -14.04 5.49
N ASN A 406 6.77 -13.22 6.25
CA ASN A 406 7.04 -11.78 6.33
C ASN A 406 8.39 -11.51 6.99
N ASN A 407 8.88 -10.27 6.89
CA ASN A 407 10.00 -9.77 7.66
C ASN A 407 9.69 -8.45 8.37
N GLU A 408 8.51 -8.37 8.96
CA GLU A 408 7.97 -7.17 9.61
C GLU A 408 8.72 -6.78 10.90
N MET A 409 9.49 -7.69 11.48
CA MET A 409 10.36 -7.34 12.60
C MET A 409 11.44 -6.31 12.20
N ASN A 410 11.69 -6.14 10.89
CA ASN A 410 12.59 -5.12 10.36
C ASN A 410 12.01 -3.69 10.42
N ASP A 411 10.70 -3.55 10.63
CA ASP A 411 10.05 -2.25 10.84
C ASP A 411 10.25 -1.67 12.25
N PHE A 412 10.80 -2.45 13.17
CA PHE A 412 11.23 -1.93 14.46
C PHE A 412 12.57 -1.20 14.34
N SER A 413 12.74 -0.13 15.12
CA SER A 413 14.02 0.53 15.32
C SER A 413 14.96 -0.35 16.14
N ILE A 414 16.23 -0.43 15.74
CA ILE A 414 17.24 -1.30 16.37
C ILE A 414 18.19 -0.45 17.22
N PRO A 415 18.21 -0.62 18.57
CA PRO A 415 19.07 0.18 19.44
C PRO A 415 20.54 0.13 19.03
N GLY A 416 21.17 1.31 18.90
CA GLY A 416 22.58 1.46 18.57
C GLY A 416 22.93 1.24 17.10
N ALA A 417 21.95 0.99 16.23
CA ALA A 417 22.15 0.93 14.79
C ALA A 417 21.76 2.29 14.19
N SER A 418 22.69 3.19 14.00
CA SER A 418 22.47 4.42 13.23
C SER A 418 22.30 4.06 11.75
N ASN A 419 21.34 4.71 11.06
CA ASN A 419 21.20 4.54 9.63
C ASN A 419 22.35 5.21 8.84
N ALA A 420 22.38 5.02 7.51
CA ALA A 420 23.42 5.56 6.64
C ALA A 420 23.54 7.10 6.68
N PHE A 421 22.55 7.81 7.19
CA PHE A 421 22.49 9.27 7.29
C PHE A 421 22.83 9.79 8.70
N GLY A 422 23.16 8.91 9.66
CA GLY A 422 23.57 9.28 11.02
C GLY A 422 22.40 9.53 11.99
N TYR A 423 21.15 9.22 11.60
CA TYR A 423 20.00 9.33 12.47
C TYR A 423 19.94 8.16 13.45
N ILE A 424 19.42 8.42 14.64
CA ILE A 424 19.33 7.45 15.72
C ILE A 424 17.99 6.71 15.71
N PRO A 425 17.97 5.44 16.14
CA PRO A 425 16.73 4.67 16.25
C PRO A 425 15.77 5.28 17.27
N SER A 426 14.46 5.35 16.92
CA SER A 426 13.43 5.89 17.81
C SER A 426 13.09 4.92 18.96
N PRO A 427 13.21 5.33 20.23
CA PRO A 427 12.84 4.49 21.35
C PRO A 427 11.36 4.09 21.35
N SER A 428 10.48 4.95 20.84
CA SER A 428 9.04 4.66 20.71
C SER A 428 8.76 3.45 19.80
N ASN A 429 9.70 3.10 18.92
CA ASN A 429 9.59 1.96 18.01
C ASN A 429 10.54 0.80 18.33
N TYR A 430 11.12 0.74 19.54
CA TYR A 430 11.91 -0.41 19.96
C TYR A 430 11.05 -1.65 20.15
N ILE A 431 11.65 -2.84 19.95
CA ILE A 431 10.98 -4.13 20.09
C ILE A 431 10.55 -4.37 21.52
N VAL A 432 9.29 -4.75 21.68
CA VAL A 432 8.72 -5.31 22.92
C VAL A 432 7.87 -6.51 22.53
N PRO A 433 7.88 -7.63 23.27
CA PRO A 433 7.01 -8.77 23.01
C PRO A 433 5.54 -8.37 22.82
N GLY A 434 4.90 -8.84 21.75
CA GLY A 434 3.50 -8.51 21.43
C GLY A 434 3.25 -7.12 20.83
N LYS A 435 4.26 -6.23 20.82
CA LYS A 435 4.17 -4.90 20.21
C LYS A 435 4.10 -5.00 18.69
N ARG A 436 3.41 -4.03 18.06
CA ARG A 436 3.38 -3.85 16.62
C ARG A 436 4.35 -2.75 16.20
N PRO A 437 5.13 -2.94 15.13
CA PRO A 437 6.05 -1.91 14.65
C PRO A 437 5.31 -0.72 14.06
N LEU A 438 6.00 0.42 13.96
CA LEU A 438 5.52 1.62 13.29
C LEU A 438 5.48 1.37 11.77
N SER A 439 4.32 1.58 11.15
CA SER A 439 4.09 1.39 9.71
C SER A 439 3.71 2.70 9.01
N SER A 440 4.10 2.82 7.74
CA SER A 440 3.73 3.96 6.89
C SER A 440 2.33 3.85 6.27
N ILE A 441 1.60 2.79 6.53
CA ILE A 441 0.27 2.57 5.94
C ILE A 441 -0.73 3.64 6.39
N THR A 442 -1.54 4.12 5.42
CA THR A 442 -2.51 5.21 5.59
C THR A 442 -3.81 4.94 4.86
N PRO A 443 -4.47 3.78 5.08
CA PRO A 443 -5.79 3.57 4.50
C PRO A 443 -6.74 4.66 4.99
N THR A 444 -7.45 5.32 4.06
CA THR A 444 -8.19 6.55 4.37
C THR A 444 -9.57 6.54 3.75
N ILE A 445 -10.55 7.03 4.50
CA ILE A 445 -11.94 7.25 4.06
C ILE A 445 -12.30 8.71 4.28
N VAL A 446 -12.96 9.30 3.29
CA VAL A 446 -13.48 10.66 3.30
C VAL A 446 -14.99 10.66 3.20
N GLU A 447 -15.64 11.34 4.11
CA GLU A 447 -17.10 11.52 4.19
C GLU A 447 -17.47 12.98 3.98
N HIS A 448 -18.62 13.23 3.39
CA HIS A 448 -19.28 14.53 3.48
C HIS A 448 -19.69 14.82 4.93
N ALA A 449 -19.95 16.08 5.27
CA ALA A 449 -20.42 16.48 6.60
C ALA A 449 -21.70 15.77 7.07
N ASN A 450 -22.49 15.25 6.13
CA ASN A 450 -23.70 14.47 6.44
C ASN A 450 -23.44 12.97 6.68
N GLY A 451 -22.18 12.55 6.70
CA GLY A 451 -21.77 11.15 6.92
C GLY A 451 -21.90 10.24 5.68
N THR A 452 -22.14 10.78 4.49
CA THR A 452 -22.14 9.97 3.27
C THR A 452 -20.72 9.81 2.72
N LEU A 453 -20.38 8.62 2.23
CA LEU A 453 -19.11 8.35 1.60
C LEU A 453 -18.88 9.29 0.41
N TYR A 454 -17.69 9.87 0.34
CA TYR A 454 -17.23 10.67 -0.79
C TYR A 454 -16.09 10.00 -1.54
N PHE A 455 -15.03 9.60 -0.81
CA PHE A 455 -13.81 9.07 -1.39
C PHE A 455 -13.16 8.07 -0.43
N ALA A 456 -12.61 7.00 -0.95
CA ALA A 456 -11.78 6.07 -0.18
C ALA A 456 -10.49 5.80 -0.96
N VAL A 457 -9.35 5.76 -0.25
CA VAL A 457 -8.04 5.61 -0.86
C VAL A 457 -7.11 4.82 0.05
N ALA A 458 -6.26 4.00 -0.55
CA ALA A 458 -5.12 3.35 0.06
C ALA A 458 -3.94 3.38 -0.92
N ALA A 459 -2.72 3.25 -0.42
CA ALA A 459 -1.53 3.19 -1.25
C ALA A 459 -0.54 2.14 -0.72
N ALA A 460 0.37 1.73 -1.58
CA ALA A 460 1.48 0.81 -1.34
C ALA A 460 2.80 1.48 -1.73
N GLY A 461 3.94 0.98 -1.19
CA GLY A 461 5.28 1.48 -1.55
C GLY A 461 6.10 2.02 -0.38
N GLY A 462 5.98 1.41 0.80
CA GLY A 462 6.77 1.75 2.00
C GLY A 462 6.49 3.16 2.50
N SER A 463 7.54 3.92 2.81
CA SER A 463 7.42 5.32 3.25
C SER A 463 6.65 6.21 2.27
N ARG A 464 6.63 5.88 0.97
CA ARG A 464 5.89 6.59 -0.08
C ARG A 464 4.37 6.49 0.04
N ILE A 465 3.86 5.54 0.80
CA ILE A 465 2.43 5.35 1.05
C ILE A 465 1.79 6.64 1.57
N ILE A 466 2.43 7.29 2.54
CA ILE A 466 1.92 8.53 3.16
C ILE A 466 1.76 9.63 2.11
N THR A 467 2.81 9.88 1.32
CA THR A 467 2.81 10.95 0.32
C THR A 467 1.90 10.63 -0.87
N ALA A 468 1.79 9.36 -1.27
CA ALA A 468 0.88 8.94 -2.34
C ALA A 468 -0.59 9.13 -1.93
N THR A 469 -0.95 8.71 -0.71
CA THR A 469 -2.31 8.90 -0.19
C THR A 469 -2.64 10.38 -0.02
N LEU A 470 -1.69 11.17 0.54
CA LEU A 470 -1.83 12.62 0.71
C LEU A 470 -2.09 13.35 -0.60
N GLN A 471 -1.30 13.06 -1.65
CA GLN A 471 -1.46 13.73 -2.94
C GLN A 471 -2.79 13.37 -3.60
N ASN A 472 -3.25 12.12 -3.48
CA ASN A 472 -4.60 11.75 -3.95
C ASN A 472 -5.69 12.54 -3.22
N LEU A 473 -5.58 12.72 -1.89
CA LEU A 473 -6.51 13.57 -1.12
C LEU A 473 -6.44 15.03 -1.57
N TRP A 474 -5.25 15.58 -1.68
CA TRP A 474 -5.03 16.96 -2.11
C TRP A 474 -5.57 17.24 -3.52
N HIS A 475 -5.33 16.33 -4.46
CA HIS A 475 -5.87 16.42 -5.82
C HIS A 475 -7.40 16.39 -5.84
N VAL A 476 -8.02 15.49 -5.08
CA VAL A 476 -9.48 15.34 -5.05
C VAL A 476 -10.15 16.47 -4.27
N LEU A 477 -9.61 16.85 -3.09
CA LEU A 477 -10.30 17.77 -2.17
C LEU A 477 -10.01 19.25 -2.45
N ASP A 478 -8.82 19.58 -2.96
CA ASP A 478 -8.38 20.97 -3.16
C ASP A 478 -8.21 21.36 -4.64
N GLN A 479 -7.97 20.38 -5.53
CA GLN A 479 -7.83 20.64 -6.97
C GLN A 479 -9.04 20.17 -7.78
N ASN A 480 -10.08 19.63 -7.12
CA ASN A 480 -11.31 19.12 -7.73
C ASN A 480 -11.10 18.06 -8.83
N MET A 481 -10.02 17.30 -8.75
CA MET A 481 -9.79 16.18 -9.66
C MET A 481 -10.75 15.02 -9.33
N THR A 482 -11.17 14.30 -10.36
CA THR A 482 -11.83 12.99 -10.17
C THR A 482 -10.83 11.96 -9.66
N ALA A 483 -11.30 10.85 -9.08
CA ALA A 483 -10.43 9.78 -8.60
C ALA A 483 -9.48 9.23 -9.68
N PRO A 484 -9.92 8.93 -10.92
CA PRO A 484 -9.02 8.53 -12.00
C PRO A 484 -7.96 9.59 -12.37
N GLU A 485 -8.33 10.89 -12.39
CA GLU A 485 -7.39 11.98 -12.66
C GLU A 485 -6.35 12.09 -11.56
N ALA A 486 -6.77 12.02 -10.29
CA ALA A 486 -5.88 12.04 -9.13
C ALA A 486 -4.88 10.86 -9.12
N LEU A 487 -5.36 9.65 -9.48
CA LEU A 487 -4.49 8.47 -9.60
C LEU A 487 -3.49 8.57 -10.76
N ALA A 488 -3.90 9.20 -11.87
CA ALA A 488 -3.04 9.39 -13.05
C ALA A 488 -2.08 10.58 -12.93
N ALA A 489 -2.32 11.50 -11.99
CA ALA A 489 -1.47 12.66 -11.78
C ALA A 489 -0.06 12.24 -11.31
N PRO A 490 1.00 12.86 -11.85
CA PRO A 490 2.36 12.60 -11.42
C PRO A 490 2.55 13.03 -9.97
N ARG A 491 3.36 12.27 -9.23
CA ARG A 491 3.55 12.44 -7.80
C ARG A 491 4.99 12.83 -7.46
N PHE A 492 5.16 13.33 -6.25
CA PHE A 492 6.46 13.49 -5.62
C PHE A 492 6.50 12.79 -4.26
N HIS A 493 7.71 12.59 -3.74
CA HIS A 493 7.94 12.02 -2.42
C HIS A 493 9.05 12.75 -1.69
N ASP A 494 8.76 13.18 -0.46
CA ASP A 494 9.73 13.62 0.55
C ASP A 494 9.36 12.98 1.89
N GLN A 495 10.31 12.32 2.52
CA GLN A 495 10.17 11.71 3.85
C GLN A 495 11.10 12.35 4.89
N LEU A 496 11.58 13.57 4.61
CA LEU A 496 12.54 14.36 5.39
C LEU A 496 13.96 13.79 5.36
N VAL A 497 14.13 12.48 5.52
CA VAL A 497 15.43 11.79 5.54
C VAL A 497 15.37 10.56 4.63
N PRO A 498 16.23 10.49 3.61
CA PRO A 498 17.25 11.48 3.21
C PRO A 498 16.65 12.83 2.84
N ASN A 499 17.41 13.93 3.08
CA ASN A 499 16.98 15.30 2.74
C ASN A 499 16.91 15.50 1.23
N GLN A 500 15.88 14.95 0.60
CA GLN A 500 15.70 14.91 -0.84
C GLN A 500 14.22 14.77 -1.19
N ILE A 501 13.75 15.57 -2.14
CA ILE A 501 12.45 15.40 -2.77
C ILE A 501 12.59 14.71 -4.12
N LEU A 502 11.83 13.64 -4.33
CA LEU A 502 11.84 12.82 -5.55
C LEU A 502 10.60 13.12 -6.38
N PHE A 503 10.75 13.55 -7.61
CA PHE A 503 9.65 13.82 -8.55
C PHE A 503 9.55 12.72 -9.61
N GLU A 504 8.33 12.28 -9.92
CA GLU A 504 8.06 11.44 -11.10
C GLU A 504 8.32 12.23 -12.39
N TRP A 505 8.81 11.57 -13.45
CA TRP A 505 9.22 12.21 -14.71
C TRP A 505 8.17 13.09 -15.38
N ALA A 506 6.90 12.78 -15.20
CA ALA A 506 5.80 13.53 -15.77
C ALA A 506 5.42 14.79 -14.96
N TYR A 507 6.09 15.05 -13.82
CA TYR A 507 5.78 16.21 -12.99
C TYR A 507 6.15 17.52 -13.70
N ASP A 508 5.41 18.60 -13.39
CA ASP A 508 5.61 19.91 -14.05
C ASP A 508 7.01 20.48 -13.76
N ASN A 509 7.76 20.72 -14.82
CA ASN A 509 9.13 21.25 -14.74
C ASN A 509 9.20 22.65 -14.10
N GLY A 510 8.15 23.46 -14.26
CA GLY A 510 8.06 24.80 -13.66
C GLY A 510 7.95 24.70 -12.13
N THR A 511 7.11 23.79 -11.64
CA THR A 511 6.99 23.48 -10.20
C THR A 511 8.32 22.96 -9.63
N VAL A 512 8.97 22.04 -10.35
CA VAL A 512 10.26 21.47 -9.90
C VAL A 512 11.36 22.53 -9.84
N ALA A 513 11.41 23.44 -10.81
CA ALA A 513 12.34 24.58 -10.79
C ALA A 513 12.05 25.52 -9.61
N PHE A 514 10.78 25.82 -9.36
CA PHE A 514 10.32 26.65 -8.23
C PHE A 514 10.72 26.05 -6.87
N MET A 515 10.62 24.72 -6.71
CA MET A 515 11.06 24.01 -5.51
C MET A 515 12.59 24.12 -5.33
N ARG A 516 13.36 23.93 -6.41
CA ARG A 516 14.82 24.05 -6.37
C ARG A 516 15.28 25.45 -6.00
N GLU A 517 14.63 26.50 -6.51
CA GLU A 517 14.91 27.89 -6.15
C GLU A 517 14.68 28.19 -4.67
N ARG A 518 13.80 27.41 -3.99
CA ARG A 518 13.55 27.48 -2.55
C ARG A 518 14.47 26.61 -1.71
N GLY A 519 15.47 26.02 -2.33
CA GLY A 519 16.50 25.25 -1.63
C GLY A 519 16.17 23.77 -1.40
N HIS A 520 15.07 23.24 -1.97
CA HIS A 520 14.82 21.81 -1.93
C HIS A 520 15.87 21.05 -2.76
N ASN A 521 16.38 19.96 -2.20
CA ASN A 521 17.27 19.03 -2.91
C ASN A 521 16.43 18.10 -3.79
N VAL A 522 16.31 18.46 -5.07
CA VAL A 522 15.39 17.83 -6.03
C VAL A 522 16.09 16.77 -6.87
N SER A 523 15.48 15.59 -6.97
CA SER A 523 15.84 14.52 -7.90
C SER A 523 14.62 14.02 -8.67
N TRP A 524 14.90 13.39 -9.82
CA TRP A 524 13.90 12.73 -10.64
C TRP A 524 13.99 11.21 -10.48
N ILE A 525 12.85 10.55 -10.49
CA ILE A 525 12.77 9.10 -10.55
C ILE A 525 12.23 8.67 -11.91
N THR A 526 12.93 7.73 -12.52
CA THR A 526 12.60 7.22 -13.86
C THR A 526 11.52 6.15 -13.84
N ASP A 527 11.29 5.53 -12.69
CA ASP A 527 10.41 4.39 -12.57
C ASP A 527 9.20 4.73 -11.68
N LEU A 528 8.02 4.68 -12.31
CA LEU A 528 6.71 4.85 -11.65
C LEU A 528 6.41 3.70 -10.66
N GLY A 529 7.21 2.65 -10.67
CA GLY A 529 6.99 1.41 -9.93
C GLY A 529 7.33 1.43 -8.44
N LEU A 530 7.65 2.58 -7.84
CA LEU A 530 8.05 2.65 -6.43
C LEU A 530 6.86 2.81 -5.47
N SER A 531 5.68 3.23 -5.95
CA SER A 531 4.44 3.27 -5.16
C SER A 531 3.22 3.18 -6.07
N SER A 532 2.18 2.51 -5.58
CA SER A 532 0.87 2.46 -6.22
C SER A 532 -0.19 3.06 -5.29
N ALA A 533 -1.31 3.47 -5.85
CA ALA A 533 -2.46 3.94 -5.09
C ALA A 533 -3.75 3.36 -5.69
N GLN A 534 -4.69 3.01 -4.82
CA GLN A 534 -6.01 2.49 -5.17
C GLN A 534 -7.06 3.41 -4.59
N SER A 535 -8.04 3.81 -5.37
CA SER A 535 -9.10 4.67 -4.88
C SER A 535 -10.46 4.39 -5.52
N VAL A 536 -11.50 4.73 -4.78
CA VAL A 536 -12.89 4.71 -5.24
C VAL A 536 -13.55 6.02 -4.85
N SER A 537 -14.27 6.66 -5.77
CA SER A 537 -15.09 7.84 -5.50
C SER A 537 -16.58 7.54 -5.69
N PHE A 538 -17.40 8.15 -4.83
CA PHE A 538 -18.85 8.12 -4.94
C PHE A 538 -19.34 9.43 -5.55
N SER A 539 -19.76 9.41 -6.81
CA SER A 539 -20.47 10.54 -7.40
C SER A 539 -21.97 10.42 -7.08
N ARG A 540 -22.54 11.47 -6.49
CA ARG A 540 -23.99 11.57 -6.24
C ARG A 540 -24.76 11.35 -7.54
N TRP A 541 -25.50 10.25 -7.65
CA TRP A 541 -26.55 10.15 -8.65
C TRP A 541 -27.72 11.06 -8.25
N GLN A 542 -28.08 11.96 -9.15
CA GLN A 542 -29.24 12.82 -8.97
C GLN A 542 -30.51 11.98 -8.88
N LYS A 543 -31.29 12.24 -7.80
CA LYS A 543 -32.70 11.92 -7.58
C LYS A 543 -33.08 10.45 -7.31
N GLY A 544 -33.38 10.16 -6.07
CA GLY A 544 -34.41 9.23 -5.70
C GLY A 544 -34.13 8.16 -4.68
N PHE A 545 -33.00 8.14 -3.99
CA PHE A 545 -32.83 7.21 -2.87
C PHE A 545 -32.73 7.96 -1.54
N LEU A 546 -33.72 7.72 -0.71
CA LEU A 546 -33.72 8.06 0.70
C LEU A 546 -32.72 7.11 1.38
N VAL A 547 -31.49 7.57 1.60
CA VAL A 547 -30.54 6.82 2.42
C VAL A 547 -30.99 6.96 3.86
N MET A 548 -31.71 5.95 4.36
CA MET A 548 -31.88 5.78 5.80
C MET A 548 -30.48 5.58 6.40
N GLY A 549 -30.11 6.49 7.32
CA GLY A 549 -28.85 6.48 8.00
C GLY A 549 -28.57 5.12 8.66
N ARG A 550 -27.75 4.31 8.03
CA ARG A 550 -27.05 3.20 8.67
C ARG A 550 -25.62 3.65 8.90
N ARG A 551 -25.13 3.39 10.10
CA ARG A 551 -23.80 3.74 10.57
C ARG A 551 -22.77 3.34 9.52
N LEU A 552 -22.03 4.31 9.00
CA LEU A 552 -20.81 4.06 8.24
C LEU A 552 -19.87 3.31 9.17
N LEU A 553 -19.62 2.06 8.86
CA LEU A 553 -18.67 1.27 9.60
C LEU A 553 -17.33 1.45 8.91
N MET A 554 -16.49 2.25 9.49
CA MET A 554 -15.13 2.39 9.07
C MET A 554 -14.29 1.35 9.77
N LEU A 555 -13.93 0.30 9.06
CA LEU A 555 -12.92 -0.62 9.51
C LEU A 555 -11.62 -0.27 8.77
N ILE A 556 -10.72 0.45 9.44
CA ILE A 556 -9.34 0.54 9.02
C ILE A 556 -8.68 -0.74 9.52
N LEU A 557 -8.76 -1.76 8.70
CA LEU A 557 -8.01 -2.97 8.91
C LEU A 557 -6.59 -2.73 8.40
N VAL A 558 -5.69 -2.51 9.31
CA VAL A 558 -4.26 -2.51 9.03
C VAL A 558 -3.81 -3.96 9.08
N VAL A 559 -3.55 -4.51 7.94
CA VAL A 559 -3.43 -5.95 7.79
C VAL A 559 -2.26 -6.30 6.86
N LEU A 560 -1.47 -7.29 7.21
CA LEU A 560 -0.22 -7.68 6.55
C LEU A 560 -0.10 -9.20 6.48
N ASP A 561 0.10 -9.77 5.36
CA ASP A 561 0.93 -10.90 4.99
C ASP A 561 0.53 -11.64 3.70
N THR A 562 1.50 -12.42 3.22
CA THR A 562 1.58 -13.46 2.21
C THR A 562 1.15 -13.13 0.78
N ALA A 563 2.15 -12.70 0.04
CA ALA A 563 2.48 -13.13 -1.32
C ALA A 563 1.35 -13.26 -2.34
N PHE A 564 0.87 -12.13 -2.83
CA PHE A 564 0.68 -11.96 -4.26
C PHE A 564 1.41 -10.66 -4.68
N GLY A 565 2.62 -10.82 -5.19
CA GLY A 565 3.26 -9.84 -6.01
C GLY A 565 2.77 -10.00 -7.42
#